data_44c38ea1dd514b4614fa3b09f70aa729
#
_entry.id   44c38ea1dd514b4614fa3b09f70aa729
#
_cell.length_a   1.000
_cell.length_b   1.000
_cell.length_c   1.000
_cell.angle_alpha   90.00
_cell.angle_beta   90.00
_cell.angle_gamma   90.00
#
_symmetry.space_group_name_H-M   'P 1'
#
loop_
_entity.id
_entity.type
_entity.pdbx_description
1 polymer ?
#
loop_
_entity_poly.entity_id
_entity_poly.type
_entity_poly.pdbx_seq_one_letter_code
_entity_poly.pdbx_strand_id
1 'polypeptide(L)'
;AFSGGKVIGGPQASGILCGRQDLVMAAALQHLDFDIFWDMWQPPEMLIDKGRMRGVPQHGIGRPCKVGKEEIVGVLTALQLFIEEGDDARHARWKSHLDIIANALSDIKDIEITRLGYESASNVPNLDIKLNYSSANAAKIINALQSGTIPVHVDPMYRDQNRIGINPICLIQEYLPIVIQSIRDAITTQRR
;
A
#
# COMPACT_ATOMS: atom_id res chain seq x y z
N ALA A 1 5.14 9.29 -10.83
CA ALA A 1 3.76 8.97 -10.43
C ALA A 1 3.76 8.16 -9.14
N PHE A 2 2.78 8.40 -8.28
CA PHE A 2 2.58 7.71 -7.01
C PHE A 2 1.20 7.05 -7.02
N SER A 3 1.11 5.83 -6.51
CA SER A 3 -0.19 5.14 -6.33
C SER A 3 -0.91 5.73 -5.11
N GLY A 4 -2.17 6.11 -5.27
CA GLY A 4 -3.00 6.59 -4.17
C GLY A 4 -3.48 5.48 -3.23
N GLY A 5 -3.72 4.29 -3.76
CA GLY A 5 -4.32 3.17 -3.03
C GLY A 5 -3.34 2.22 -2.32
N LYS A 6 -2.09 2.62 -2.09
CA LYS A 6 -1.09 1.81 -1.36
C LYS A 6 -0.75 2.47 -0.02
N VAL A 7 0.50 2.81 0.22
CA VAL A 7 1.00 3.39 1.48
C VAL A 7 0.27 4.69 1.86
N ILE A 8 -0.16 5.49 0.86
CA ILE A 8 -0.95 6.69 1.09
C ILE A 8 -2.34 6.37 1.68
N GLY A 9 -2.88 5.17 1.41
CA GLY A 9 -4.16 4.72 1.98
C GLY A 9 -5.41 5.32 1.34
N GLY A 10 -5.30 5.92 0.15
CA GLY A 10 -6.42 6.43 -0.62
C GLY A 10 -7.14 5.37 -1.47
N PRO A 11 -8.09 5.78 -2.30
CA PRO A 11 -8.81 4.87 -3.19
C PRO A 11 -7.88 4.15 -4.17
N GLN A 12 -8.18 2.89 -4.48
CA GLN A 12 -7.36 2.05 -5.37
C GLN A 12 -7.26 2.62 -6.79
N ALA A 13 -8.33 3.22 -7.31
CA ALA A 13 -8.38 3.80 -8.65
C ALA A 13 -7.83 5.24 -8.68
N SER A 14 -6.91 5.59 -7.78
CA SER A 14 -6.34 6.94 -7.68
C SER A 14 -4.82 6.93 -7.75
N GLY A 15 -4.26 8.07 -8.12
CA GLY A 15 -2.83 8.29 -8.16
C GLY A 15 -2.47 9.77 -8.25
N ILE A 16 -1.21 10.07 -8.01
CA ILE A 16 -0.66 11.43 -8.06
C ILE A 16 0.43 11.46 -9.13
N LEU A 17 0.26 12.33 -10.11
CA LEU A 17 1.28 12.64 -11.10
C LEU A 17 1.90 14.01 -10.79
N CYS A 18 3.19 14.05 -10.55
CA CYS A 18 3.94 15.28 -10.35
C CYS A 18 5.28 15.22 -11.06
N GLY A 19 5.86 16.39 -11.35
CA GLY A 19 7.13 16.51 -12.03
C GLY A 19 7.22 17.76 -12.91
N ARG A 20 7.95 17.68 -14.00
CA ARG A 20 8.09 18.78 -14.96
C ARG A 20 6.72 19.22 -15.50
N GLN A 21 6.47 20.52 -15.48
CA GLN A 21 5.19 21.12 -15.87
C GLN A 21 4.76 20.71 -17.29
N ASP A 22 5.68 20.73 -18.25
CA ASP A 22 5.38 20.38 -19.63
C ASP A 22 4.92 18.91 -19.80
N LEU A 23 5.49 17.98 -19.03
CA LEU A 23 5.10 16.57 -19.04
C LEU A 23 3.77 16.34 -18.31
N VAL A 24 3.55 17.00 -17.18
CA VAL A 24 2.29 16.92 -16.43
C VAL A 24 1.15 17.53 -17.25
N MET A 25 1.40 18.70 -17.89
CA MET A 25 0.45 19.32 -18.82
C MET A 25 0.11 18.38 -19.98
N ALA A 26 1.12 17.77 -20.62
CA ALA A 26 0.90 16.83 -21.72
C ALA A 26 0.03 15.64 -21.30
N ALA A 27 0.27 15.08 -20.11
CA ALA A 27 -0.53 13.99 -19.55
C ALA A 27 -1.98 14.46 -19.27
N ALA A 28 -2.16 15.64 -18.67
CA ALA A 28 -3.49 16.19 -18.40
C ALA A 28 -4.31 16.39 -19.68
N LEU A 29 -3.69 16.91 -20.74
CA LEU A 29 -4.35 17.12 -22.02
C LEU A 29 -4.84 15.82 -22.66
N GLN A 30 -4.17 14.68 -22.43
CA GLN A 30 -4.59 13.37 -22.93
C GLN A 30 -5.86 12.85 -22.23
N HIS A 31 -6.25 13.40 -21.10
CA HIS A 31 -7.49 13.03 -20.39
C HIS A 31 -8.70 13.89 -20.78
N LEU A 32 -8.50 14.91 -21.62
CA LEU A 32 -9.52 15.90 -21.94
C LEU A 32 -10.17 15.60 -23.29
N ASP A 33 -11.45 15.90 -23.35
CA ASP A 33 -12.30 15.85 -24.53
C ASP A 33 -13.47 16.81 -24.29
N PHE A 34 -13.39 18.00 -24.87
CA PHE A 34 -14.31 19.11 -24.56
C PHE A 34 -15.11 19.60 -25.76
N ASP A 35 -16.39 19.81 -25.55
CA ASP A 35 -17.31 20.50 -26.42
C ASP A 35 -17.53 21.95 -25.92
N ILE A 36 -16.44 22.72 -25.84
CA ILE A 36 -16.47 24.12 -25.42
C ILE A 36 -15.73 25.00 -26.42
N PHE A 37 -16.16 26.27 -26.58
CA PHE A 37 -15.43 27.20 -27.41
C PHE A 37 -14.11 27.63 -26.78
N TRP A 38 -13.11 27.89 -27.61
CA TRP A 38 -11.75 28.23 -27.17
C TRP A 38 -11.68 29.41 -26.23
N ASP A 39 -12.42 30.48 -26.53
CA ASP A 39 -12.48 31.72 -25.75
C ASP A 39 -13.20 31.56 -24.39
N MET A 40 -14.08 30.58 -24.30
CA MET A 40 -14.80 30.26 -23.07
C MET A 40 -14.05 29.26 -22.16
N TRP A 41 -13.06 28.55 -22.68
CA TRP A 41 -12.31 27.59 -21.90
C TRP A 41 -11.21 28.27 -21.09
N GLN A 42 -11.30 28.15 -19.77
CA GLN A 42 -10.37 28.74 -18.80
C GLN A 42 -9.75 27.63 -17.92
N PRO A 43 -8.74 26.89 -18.42
CA PRO A 43 -8.05 25.91 -17.59
C PRO A 43 -7.20 26.59 -16.51
N PRO A 44 -6.84 25.88 -15.40
CA PRO A 44 -5.89 26.37 -14.43
C PRO A 44 -4.54 26.69 -15.09
N GLU A 45 -4.10 27.94 -15.04
CA GLU A 45 -2.86 28.39 -15.70
C GLU A 45 -1.61 27.67 -15.17
N MET A 46 -1.61 27.30 -13.88
CA MET A 46 -0.54 26.50 -13.27
C MET A 46 -0.37 25.12 -13.92
N LEU A 47 -1.44 24.57 -14.49
CA LEU A 47 -1.43 23.22 -15.09
C LEU A 47 -1.36 23.28 -16.60
N ILE A 48 -2.12 24.17 -17.24
CA ILE A 48 -2.30 24.22 -18.70
C ILE A 48 -1.99 25.64 -19.22
N ASP A 49 -0.90 25.76 -19.94
CA ASP A 49 -0.52 26.97 -20.67
C ASP A 49 -1.24 26.98 -22.04
N LYS A 50 -2.33 27.74 -22.14
CA LYS A 50 -3.08 27.93 -23.41
C LYS A 50 -2.22 28.51 -24.54
N GLY A 51 -1.21 29.32 -24.23
CA GLY A 51 -0.33 29.92 -25.22
C GLY A 51 0.47 28.90 -26.05
N ARG A 52 0.60 27.66 -25.55
CA ARG A 52 1.26 26.55 -26.23
C ARG A 52 0.29 25.65 -27.01
N MET A 53 -0.98 26.00 -27.09
CA MET A 53 -2.03 25.17 -27.68
C MET A 53 -2.64 25.88 -28.90
N ARG A 54 -3.19 25.07 -29.82
CA ARG A 54 -3.86 25.55 -31.05
C ARG A 54 -5.39 25.52 -30.93
N GLY A 55 -5.95 24.93 -29.89
CA GLY A 55 -7.37 24.77 -29.68
C GLY A 55 -7.70 23.93 -28.45
N VAL A 56 -8.98 23.73 -28.21
CA VAL A 56 -9.49 22.91 -27.11
C VAL A 56 -9.08 21.45 -27.31
N PRO A 57 -8.64 20.74 -26.24
CA PRO A 57 -8.32 19.32 -26.34
C PRO A 57 -9.54 18.49 -26.74
N GLN A 58 -9.36 17.65 -27.75
CA GLN A 58 -10.37 16.70 -28.22
C GLN A 58 -9.74 15.32 -28.39
N HIS A 59 -10.57 14.28 -28.22
CA HIS A 59 -10.18 12.87 -28.46
C HIS A 59 -8.96 12.41 -27.68
N GLY A 60 -8.78 12.88 -26.45
CA GLY A 60 -7.68 12.47 -25.58
C GLY A 60 -7.66 10.94 -25.37
N ILE A 61 -6.51 10.31 -25.56
CA ILE A 61 -6.35 8.84 -25.45
C ILE A 61 -6.70 8.33 -24.04
N GLY A 62 -6.50 9.15 -23.01
CA GLY A 62 -6.83 8.83 -21.61
C GLY A 62 -8.29 9.13 -21.22
N ARG A 63 -9.10 9.60 -22.14
CA ARG A 63 -10.50 9.97 -21.87
C ARG A 63 -11.32 8.85 -21.20
N PRO A 64 -11.22 7.58 -21.58
CA PRO A 64 -11.93 6.48 -20.92
C PRO A 64 -11.35 6.12 -19.55
N CYS A 65 -10.18 6.62 -19.19
CA CYS A 65 -9.47 6.33 -17.94
C CYS A 65 -9.60 7.48 -16.92
N LYS A 66 -10.62 8.30 -17.00
CA LYS A 66 -10.86 9.39 -16.05
C LYS A 66 -11.10 8.86 -14.64
N VAL A 67 -10.47 9.52 -13.67
CA VAL A 67 -10.74 9.31 -12.26
C VAL A 67 -12.03 10.03 -11.85
N GLY A 68 -12.84 9.43 -10.98
CA GLY A 68 -14.04 10.03 -10.43
C GLY A 68 -13.72 11.13 -9.40
N LYS A 69 -14.69 11.96 -9.08
CA LYS A 69 -14.54 13.03 -8.08
C LYS A 69 -14.34 12.45 -6.68
N GLU A 70 -14.96 11.33 -6.40
CA GLU A 70 -14.88 10.59 -5.14
C GLU A 70 -13.44 10.12 -4.90
N GLU A 71 -12.79 9.59 -5.92
CA GLU A 71 -11.40 9.15 -5.84
C GLU A 71 -10.45 10.35 -5.69
N ILE A 72 -10.75 11.49 -6.32
CA ILE A 72 -9.95 12.70 -6.16
C ILE A 72 -10.04 13.21 -4.72
N VAL A 73 -11.24 13.35 -4.17
CA VAL A 73 -11.43 13.78 -2.76
C VAL A 73 -10.79 12.76 -1.81
N GLY A 74 -11.01 11.47 -2.07
CA GLY A 74 -10.44 10.40 -1.26
C GLY A 74 -8.92 10.41 -1.22
N VAL A 75 -8.25 10.57 -2.37
CA VAL A 75 -6.77 10.60 -2.40
C VAL A 75 -6.20 11.90 -1.79
N LEU A 76 -6.89 13.02 -1.94
CA LEU A 76 -6.44 14.28 -1.31
C LEU A 76 -6.54 14.20 0.21
N THR A 77 -7.64 13.66 0.74
CA THR A 77 -7.82 13.43 2.18
C THR A 77 -6.77 12.46 2.72
N ALA A 78 -6.57 11.34 2.03
CA ALA A 78 -5.57 10.36 2.43
C ALA A 78 -4.15 10.93 2.40
N LEU A 79 -3.82 11.73 1.38
CA LEU A 79 -2.52 12.40 1.28
C LEU A 79 -2.32 13.40 2.42
N GLN A 80 -3.36 14.17 2.77
CA GLN A 80 -3.29 15.11 3.89
C GLN A 80 -2.98 14.36 5.20
N LEU A 81 -3.74 13.31 5.52
CA LEU A 81 -3.52 12.48 6.71
C LEU A 81 -2.12 11.84 6.71
N PHE A 82 -1.66 11.38 5.55
CA PHE A 82 -0.34 10.79 5.38
C PHE A 82 0.79 11.79 5.70
N ILE A 83 0.63 13.05 5.27
CA ILE A 83 1.61 14.13 5.53
C ILE A 83 1.53 14.56 7.00
N GLU A 84 0.33 14.69 7.56
CA GLU A 84 0.11 15.09 8.96
C GLU A 84 0.69 14.07 9.94
N GLU A 85 0.58 12.76 9.68
CA GLU A 85 1.21 11.73 10.51
C GLU A 85 2.74 11.84 10.47
N GLY A 86 3.31 12.11 9.31
CA GLY A 86 4.75 12.14 9.09
C GLY A 86 5.43 10.76 9.07
N ASP A 87 6.63 10.70 8.51
CA ASP A 87 7.33 9.42 8.29
C ASP A 87 7.80 8.77 9.60
N ASP A 88 8.31 9.56 10.53
CA ASP A 88 8.84 9.04 11.81
C ASP A 88 7.73 8.45 12.69
N ALA A 89 6.59 9.14 12.81
CA ALA A 89 5.47 8.66 13.61
C ALA A 89 4.85 7.40 13.00
N ARG A 90 4.68 7.39 11.67
CA ARG A 90 4.19 6.23 10.93
C ARG A 90 5.11 5.02 11.09
N HIS A 91 6.41 5.21 10.93
CA HIS A 91 7.41 4.16 11.10
C HIS A 91 7.41 3.62 12.54
N ALA A 92 7.34 4.50 13.54
CA ALA A 92 7.24 4.10 14.95
C ALA A 92 5.98 3.28 15.23
N ARG A 93 4.82 3.67 14.70
CA ARG A 93 3.57 2.93 14.80
C ARG A 93 3.68 1.54 14.18
N TRP A 94 4.22 1.43 12.98
CA TRP A 94 4.44 0.14 12.32
C TRP A 94 5.37 -0.78 13.10
N LYS A 95 6.50 -0.25 13.60
CA LYS A 95 7.42 -1.01 14.45
C LYS A 95 6.74 -1.51 15.72
N SER A 96 5.95 -0.66 16.37
CA SER A 96 5.20 -1.04 17.57
C SER A 96 4.27 -2.22 17.31
N HIS A 97 3.50 -2.20 16.22
CA HIS A 97 2.63 -3.32 15.85
C HIS A 97 3.41 -4.60 15.59
N LEU A 98 4.50 -4.51 14.85
CA LEU A 98 5.36 -5.66 14.56
C LEU A 98 6.03 -6.21 15.81
N ASP A 99 6.49 -5.36 16.74
CA ASP A 99 7.09 -5.77 17.99
C ASP A 99 6.10 -6.49 18.91
N ILE A 100 4.85 -6.05 18.95
CA ILE A 100 3.77 -6.76 19.66
C ILE A 100 3.60 -8.18 19.11
N ILE A 101 3.56 -8.34 17.78
CA ILE A 101 3.48 -9.65 17.13
C ILE A 101 4.71 -10.49 17.42
N ALA A 102 5.91 -9.93 17.23
CA ALA A 102 7.16 -10.65 17.44
C ALA A 102 7.30 -11.16 18.89
N ASN A 103 6.98 -10.31 19.87
CA ASN A 103 7.03 -10.67 21.28
C ASN A 103 6.00 -11.75 21.63
N ALA A 104 4.78 -11.66 21.09
CA ALA A 104 3.73 -12.64 21.32
C ALA A 104 4.02 -14.01 20.71
N LEU A 105 4.89 -14.09 19.68
CA LEU A 105 5.29 -15.35 19.05
C LEU A 105 6.64 -15.88 19.52
N SER A 106 7.34 -15.17 20.40
CA SER A 106 8.72 -15.48 20.84
C SER A 106 8.87 -16.79 21.62
N ASP A 107 7.79 -17.30 22.20
CA ASP A 107 7.75 -18.58 22.93
C ASP A 107 7.58 -19.80 22.01
N ILE A 108 7.28 -19.59 20.73
CA ILE A 108 7.16 -20.69 19.78
C ILE A 108 8.56 -21.22 19.45
N LYS A 109 8.78 -22.51 19.73
CA LYS A 109 10.08 -23.15 19.46
C LYS A 109 10.30 -23.32 17.95
N ASP A 110 11.56 -23.41 17.56
CA ASP A 110 12.01 -23.68 16.18
C ASP A 110 11.43 -22.72 15.13
N ILE A 111 11.20 -21.48 15.53
CA ILE A 111 11.03 -20.35 14.61
C ILE A 111 12.10 -19.30 14.91
N GLU A 112 12.48 -18.54 13.90
CA GLU A 112 13.37 -17.40 13.99
C GLU A 112 12.64 -16.17 13.47
N ILE A 113 12.60 -15.10 14.26
CA ILE A 113 11.93 -13.86 13.90
C ILE A 113 12.97 -12.77 13.68
N THR A 114 13.06 -12.30 12.45
CA THR A 114 13.97 -11.22 12.05
C THR A 114 13.20 -9.95 11.77
N ARG A 115 13.68 -8.83 12.30
CA ARG A 115 13.17 -7.48 12.06
C ARG A 115 13.92 -6.84 10.90
N LEU A 116 13.21 -6.44 9.86
CA LEU A 116 13.78 -5.86 8.65
C LEU A 116 13.29 -4.42 8.48
N GLY A 117 14.15 -3.52 7.99
CA GLY A 117 13.79 -2.13 7.70
C GLY A 117 13.54 -1.25 8.92
N TYR A 118 14.02 -1.65 10.11
CA TYR A 118 13.82 -0.92 11.37
C TYR A 118 14.76 0.29 11.53
N GLU A 119 15.79 0.37 10.71
CA GLU A 119 16.89 1.34 10.84
C GLU A 119 16.55 2.71 10.25
N SER A 120 15.52 2.83 9.42
CA SER A 120 15.20 4.08 8.74
C SER A 120 13.70 4.24 8.50
N ALA A 121 13.17 5.43 8.78
CA ALA A 121 11.78 5.81 8.51
C ALA A 121 11.43 5.87 7.01
N SER A 122 12.41 5.87 6.12
CA SER A 122 12.19 5.76 4.67
C SER A 122 11.85 4.34 4.21
N ASN A 123 12.03 3.35 5.10
CA ASN A 123 11.69 1.96 4.82
C ASN A 123 10.36 1.57 5.45
N VAL A 124 9.64 0.64 4.84
CA VAL A 124 8.53 -0.05 5.49
C VAL A 124 9.14 -1.20 6.31
N PRO A 125 9.02 -1.19 7.66
CA PRO A 125 9.54 -2.28 8.46
C PRO A 125 8.72 -3.55 8.23
N ASN A 126 9.36 -4.71 8.36
CA ASN A 126 8.72 -6.00 8.20
C ASN A 126 9.21 -6.98 9.25
N LEU A 127 8.40 -8.00 9.57
CA LEU A 127 8.89 -9.21 10.23
C LEU A 127 9.04 -10.31 9.21
N ASP A 128 10.11 -11.06 9.35
CA ASP A 128 10.34 -12.30 8.64
C ASP A 128 10.38 -13.44 9.65
N ILE A 129 9.48 -14.40 9.51
CA ILE A 129 9.35 -15.57 10.37
C ILE A 129 9.84 -16.78 9.59
N LYS A 130 11.01 -17.29 9.97
CA LYS A 130 11.59 -18.51 9.41
C LYS A 130 11.19 -19.70 10.25
N LEU A 131 10.73 -20.76 9.60
CA LEU A 131 10.32 -22.02 10.22
C LEU A 131 11.47 -23.02 10.15
N ASN A 132 12.02 -23.40 11.30
CA ASN A 132 13.25 -24.22 11.43
C ASN A 132 12.97 -25.67 11.89
N TYR A 133 11.79 -26.23 11.60
CA TYR A 133 11.43 -27.61 11.93
C TYR A 133 11.25 -28.47 10.67
N SER A 134 11.47 -29.78 10.79
CA SER A 134 11.58 -30.72 9.65
C SER A 134 10.31 -30.83 8.81
N SER A 135 9.12 -30.71 9.40
CA SER A 135 7.83 -30.72 8.72
C SER A 135 7.38 -29.34 8.24
N ALA A 136 8.24 -28.30 8.36
CA ALA A 136 7.90 -26.93 8.03
C ALA A 136 7.42 -26.78 6.58
N ASN A 137 6.28 -26.12 6.41
CA ASN A 137 5.74 -25.77 5.11
C ASN A 137 5.00 -24.45 5.18
N ALA A 138 5.71 -23.37 4.83
CA ALA A 138 5.16 -22.02 4.87
C ALA A 138 3.94 -21.86 3.96
N ALA A 139 3.90 -22.54 2.79
CA ALA A 139 2.75 -22.46 1.89
C ALA A 139 1.48 -23.03 2.54
N LYS A 140 1.59 -24.15 3.29
CA LYS A 140 0.45 -24.71 4.02
C LYS A 140 -0.04 -23.78 5.13
N ILE A 141 0.89 -23.13 5.86
CA ILE A 141 0.55 -22.17 6.90
C ILE A 141 -0.16 -20.94 6.28
N ILE A 142 0.37 -20.40 5.19
CA ILE A 142 -0.24 -19.26 4.47
C ILE A 142 -1.65 -19.63 4.01
N ASN A 143 -1.84 -20.81 3.41
CA ASN A 143 -3.16 -21.26 2.99
C ASN A 143 -4.12 -21.44 4.18
N ALA A 144 -3.65 -21.96 5.30
CA ALA A 144 -4.46 -22.11 6.51
C ALA A 144 -4.89 -20.73 7.07
N LEU A 145 -3.98 -19.75 7.07
CA LEU A 145 -4.28 -18.37 7.46
C LEU A 145 -5.35 -17.74 6.56
N GLN A 146 -5.23 -17.91 5.25
CA GLN A 146 -6.17 -17.36 4.27
C GLN A 146 -7.53 -18.02 4.30
N SER A 147 -7.59 -19.31 4.68
CA SER A 147 -8.82 -20.11 4.73
C SER A 147 -9.48 -20.13 6.10
N GLY A 148 -8.95 -19.41 7.08
CA GLY A 148 -9.50 -19.31 8.44
C GLY A 148 -10.86 -18.61 8.46
N THR A 149 -11.59 -18.73 9.58
CA THR A 149 -12.86 -18.02 9.79
C THR A 149 -12.71 -16.52 9.63
N ILE A 150 -11.60 -15.98 10.07
CA ILE A 150 -11.14 -14.62 9.78
C ILE A 150 -9.87 -14.76 8.95
N PRO A 151 -9.93 -14.48 7.64
CA PRO A 151 -8.76 -14.61 6.76
C PRO A 151 -7.64 -13.64 7.16
N VAL A 152 -6.43 -14.17 7.31
CA VAL A 152 -5.21 -13.38 7.56
C VAL A 152 -4.27 -13.52 6.36
N HIS A 153 -3.93 -12.40 5.74
CA HIS A 153 -3.03 -12.37 4.60
C HIS A 153 -1.63 -11.92 5.05
N VAL A 154 -0.64 -12.74 4.75
CA VAL A 154 0.78 -12.50 5.03
C VAL A 154 1.57 -12.48 3.73
N ASP A 155 2.80 -11.94 3.73
CA ASP A 155 3.64 -11.90 2.55
C ASP A 155 4.19 -13.30 2.22
N PRO A 156 3.87 -13.88 1.06
CA PRO A 156 4.28 -15.21 0.65
C PRO A 156 5.61 -15.24 -0.12
N MET A 157 6.32 -14.13 -0.26
CA MET A 157 7.46 -14.00 -1.19
C MET A 157 8.53 -15.07 -1.00
N TYR A 158 8.81 -15.44 0.26
CA TYR A 158 9.85 -16.42 0.59
C TYR A 158 9.30 -17.76 1.12
N ARG A 159 8.04 -18.12 0.78
CA ARG A 159 7.41 -19.36 1.23
C ARG A 159 8.20 -20.63 0.85
N ASP A 160 8.87 -20.62 -0.30
CA ASP A 160 9.68 -21.77 -0.77
C ASP A 160 10.97 -21.94 0.07
N GLN A 161 11.32 -20.98 0.89
CA GLN A 161 12.40 -21.00 1.89
C GLN A 161 11.87 -21.25 3.31
N ASN A 162 10.61 -21.68 3.45
CA ASN A 162 9.90 -21.80 4.72
C ASN A 162 9.89 -20.51 5.56
N ARG A 163 9.64 -19.38 4.89
CA ARG A 163 9.57 -18.06 5.50
C ARG A 163 8.22 -17.39 5.23
N ILE A 164 7.76 -16.64 6.20
CA ILE A 164 6.49 -15.89 6.16
C ILE A 164 6.80 -14.44 6.52
N GLY A 165 6.45 -13.50 5.64
CA GLY A 165 6.61 -12.08 5.89
C GLY A 165 5.36 -11.45 6.50
N ILE A 166 5.53 -10.50 7.44
CA ILE A 166 4.44 -9.67 7.96
C ILE A 166 4.72 -8.22 7.62
N ASN A 167 3.87 -7.65 6.78
CA ASN A 167 3.92 -6.24 6.38
C ASN A 167 2.89 -5.43 7.20
N PRO A 168 3.26 -4.32 7.84
CA PRO A 168 2.40 -3.59 8.76
C PRO A 168 1.47 -2.57 8.09
N ILE A 169 1.58 -2.31 6.78
CA ILE A 169 0.87 -1.21 6.11
C ILE A 169 -0.64 -1.22 6.38
N CYS A 170 -1.25 -2.42 6.35
CA CYS A 170 -2.68 -2.61 6.58
C CYS A 170 -3.02 -3.10 7.99
N LEU A 171 -2.03 -3.20 8.91
CA LEU A 171 -2.29 -3.60 10.28
C LEU A 171 -2.83 -2.43 11.10
N ILE A 172 -3.95 -2.65 11.74
CA ILE A 172 -4.52 -1.75 12.75
C ILE A 172 -4.47 -2.43 14.12
N GLN A 173 -4.36 -1.63 15.15
CA GLN A 173 -4.10 -2.12 16.52
C GLN A 173 -5.18 -3.10 17.01
N GLU A 174 -6.43 -2.86 16.69
CA GLU A 174 -7.57 -3.67 17.10
C GLU A 174 -7.53 -5.10 16.56
N TYR A 175 -6.83 -5.34 15.44
CA TYR A 175 -6.75 -6.66 14.82
C TYR A 175 -5.50 -7.45 15.24
N LEU A 176 -4.55 -6.83 15.94
CA LEU A 176 -3.32 -7.52 16.37
C LEU A 176 -3.58 -8.81 17.15
N PRO A 177 -4.53 -8.87 18.13
CA PRO A 177 -4.80 -10.12 18.83
C PRO A 177 -5.27 -11.26 17.92
N ILE A 178 -6.10 -10.94 16.92
CA ILE A 178 -6.61 -11.91 15.94
C ILE A 178 -5.47 -12.42 15.07
N VAL A 179 -4.65 -11.51 14.54
CA VAL A 179 -3.50 -11.85 13.69
C VAL A 179 -2.51 -12.74 14.44
N ILE A 180 -2.17 -12.39 15.68
CA ILE A 180 -1.26 -13.16 16.54
C ILE A 180 -1.81 -14.57 16.77
N GLN A 181 -3.07 -14.68 17.19
CA GLN A 181 -3.69 -15.98 17.46
C GLN A 181 -3.74 -16.85 16.22
N SER A 182 -4.14 -16.28 15.07
CA SER A 182 -4.22 -17.03 13.81
C SER A 182 -2.85 -17.56 13.37
N ILE A 183 -1.79 -16.74 13.47
CA ILE A 183 -0.42 -17.17 13.13
C ILE A 183 0.05 -18.27 14.08
N ARG A 184 -0.17 -18.11 15.39
CA ARG A 184 0.18 -19.10 16.40
C ARG A 184 -0.49 -20.44 16.14
N ASP A 185 -1.80 -20.45 15.88
CA ASP A 185 -2.59 -21.65 15.63
C ASP A 185 -2.15 -22.34 14.34
N ALA A 186 -1.93 -21.58 13.27
CA ALA A 186 -1.47 -22.12 12.00
C ALA A 186 -0.08 -22.78 12.12
N ILE A 187 0.87 -22.17 12.81
CA ILE A 187 2.20 -22.74 13.04
C ILE A 187 2.10 -24.00 13.93
N THR A 188 1.33 -23.93 15.02
CA THR A 188 1.22 -25.04 15.98
C THR A 188 0.51 -26.26 15.38
N THR A 189 -0.53 -26.06 14.59
CA THR A 189 -1.27 -27.12 13.91
C THR A 189 -0.42 -27.83 12.86
N GLN A 190 0.43 -27.12 12.14
CA GLN A 190 1.31 -27.70 11.12
C GLN A 190 2.49 -28.51 11.70
N ARG A 191 2.74 -28.43 13.00
CA ARG A 191 3.76 -29.22 13.69
C ARG A 191 3.31 -30.63 14.07
N ARG A 192 1.98 -30.83 14.15
CA ARG A 192 1.36 -32.13 14.48
C ARG A 192 1.28 -33.01 13.25
#